data_15684dc87d47c86b6455043441c9ca21
#
_entry.id   15684dc87d47c86b6455043441c9ca21
#
_cell.length_a   1.000
_cell.length_b   1.000
_cell.length_c   1.000
_cell.angle_alpha   90.00
_cell.angle_beta   90.00
_cell.angle_gamma   90.00
#
_symmetry.space_group_name_H-M   'P 1'
#
loop_
_entity.id
_entity.type
_entity.pdbx_description
1 polymer ?
#
loop_
_entity_poly.entity_id
_entity_poly.type
_entity_poly.pdbx_seq_one_letter_code
_entity_poly.pdbx_strand_id
1 'polypeptide(L)'
;MTRIAIDPSRPVGRLDRKVFGGFVEHLGRCIYGGLYDEGSPLSDDRGFRKDVLGLLRELRMGVLRWPGGNFVSNYHWIDGIGPKDGRPRRPELAWGGEESNRFGTDEYLAYCAELDTEPYICLNMGTGTLAEALDWVEYCNGTRDTYWARRRRENGRDEPWRVTYWGLGNEMYGDWQVGALSAEEYVREASRWARAIRMLDPDAKLVSCGMNGWNDWDRVVIDGMAPLVDYHSVHIYTGSADYWTNVLAPHQAERAIDCTRTLLRRAAYRHKLAEPPRIAYDEWNVWYRQMTGALEERYDFTDALAVATYLNIFVRNCDWVRIANLAQMVNAIAPVVTAPEAAAVQPIWYPVLLHAQAALDFAVDVHVTGPTVDAELSTGPSRWPHRVTDLGPFTLIDAAASVSANTGAAGGVGGRVAVTMVNRSPDAAETVEIVVRDHHFEDEATVRTVTTERSDVSRVLAEVETATVEHDSVAAKNGVLAITLPARSFTVIEAALAAG
;
A
#
# COMPACT_ATOMS: atom_id res chain seq x y z
N MET A 1 17.33 25.51 -11.47
CA MET A 1 16.18 25.94 -10.65
C MET A 1 14.96 25.20 -11.14
N THR A 2 14.38 24.42 -10.30
CA THR A 2 13.19 23.63 -10.59
C THR A 2 11.93 24.41 -10.25
N ARG A 3 10.88 24.26 -11.06
CA ARG A 3 9.57 24.86 -10.82
C ARG A 3 8.51 23.79 -10.74
N ILE A 4 7.68 23.87 -9.71
CA ILE A 4 6.50 23.02 -9.49
C ILE A 4 5.26 23.90 -9.65
N ALA A 5 4.46 23.62 -10.67
CA ALA A 5 3.18 24.29 -10.91
C ALA A 5 2.04 23.34 -10.52
N ILE A 6 1.19 23.81 -9.61
CA ILE A 6 0.04 23.06 -9.08
C ILE A 6 -1.23 23.68 -9.62
N ASP A 7 -2.15 22.89 -10.16
CA ASP A 7 -3.43 23.38 -10.69
C ASP A 7 -4.62 22.79 -9.90
N PRO A 8 -5.15 23.49 -8.88
CA PRO A 8 -6.30 23.03 -8.11
C PRO A 8 -7.59 22.91 -8.93
N SER A 9 -7.68 23.60 -10.08
CA SER A 9 -8.84 23.51 -10.98
C SER A 9 -8.89 22.19 -11.76
N ARG A 10 -7.82 21.41 -11.71
CA ARG A 10 -7.67 20.11 -12.37
C ARG A 10 -7.49 18.98 -11.35
N PRO A 11 -8.56 18.63 -10.59
CA PRO A 11 -8.47 17.53 -9.65
C PRO A 11 -8.27 16.22 -10.40
N VAL A 12 -7.30 15.42 -9.96
CA VAL A 12 -7.11 14.04 -10.42
C VAL A 12 -8.22 13.15 -9.87
N GLY A 13 -8.46 13.23 -8.57
CA GLY A 13 -9.48 12.46 -7.89
C GLY A 13 -9.49 12.68 -6.38
N ARG A 14 -10.52 12.15 -5.73
CA ARG A 14 -10.56 12.11 -4.27
C ARG A 14 -9.47 11.15 -3.76
N LEU A 15 -8.60 11.66 -2.91
CA LEU A 15 -7.55 10.88 -2.29
C LEU A 15 -8.10 10.12 -1.08
N ASP A 16 -8.16 8.81 -1.21
CA ASP A 16 -8.63 7.91 -0.15
C ASP A 16 -7.45 7.41 0.68
N ARG A 17 -7.60 7.32 1.99
CA ARG A 17 -6.57 6.77 2.90
C ARG A 17 -6.14 5.34 2.54
N LYS A 18 -6.96 4.59 1.82
CA LYS A 18 -6.63 3.24 1.34
C LYS A 18 -5.48 3.21 0.32
N VAL A 19 -5.10 4.36 -0.24
CA VAL A 19 -3.87 4.50 -1.05
C VAL A 19 -2.61 4.37 -0.17
N PHE A 20 -2.77 4.52 1.16
CA PHE A 20 -1.72 4.34 2.16
C PHE A 20 -2.03 3.12 3.03
N GLY A 21 -2.37 2.01 2.39
CA GLY A 21 -2.68 0.75 3.05
C GLY A 21 -1.45 -0.09 3.37
N GLY A 22 -1.66 -1.12 4.16
CA GLY A 22 -0.63 -2.09 4.52
C GLY A 22 -1.06 -3.53 4.23
N PHE A 23 -0.10 -4.41 4.30
CA PHE A 23 -0.27 -5.84 4.14
C PHE A 23 0.49 -6.60 5.22
N VAL A 24 -0.13 -7.60 5.81
CA VAL A 24 0.49 -8.50 6.77
C VAL A 24 0.16 -9.94 6.42
N GLU A 25 1.15 -10.79 6.48
CA GLU A 25 1.07 -12.19 6.07
C GLU A 25 1.68 -13.11 7.14
N HIS A 26 1.22 -14.35 7.21
CA HIS A 26 1.90 -15.39 7.97
C HIS A 26 3.20 -15.81 7.28
N LEU A 27 4.15 -14.88 7.26
CA LEU A 27 5.45 -14.96 6.61
C LEU A 27 6.53 -14.56 7.61
N GLY A 28 7.48 -15.46 7.86
CA GLY A 28 8.57 -15.19 8.79
C GLY A 28 8.06 -14.72 10.15
N ARG A 29 8.56 -13.57 10.60
CA ARG A 29 8.14 -12.94 11.86
C ARG A 29 7.16 -11.76 11.66
N CYS A 30 6.43 -11.70 10.55
CA CYS A 30 5.47 -10.61 10.35
C CYS A 30 4.33 -10.70 11.36
N ILE A 31 3.75 -11.89 11.56
CA ILE A 31 2.69 -12.11 12.55
C ILE A 31 3.31 -12.48 13.89
N TYR A 32 3.84 -13.71 14.03
CA TYR A 32 4.42 -14.21 15.30
C TYR A 32 5.79 -13.60 15.55
N GLY A 33 5.96 -12.95 16.71
CA GLY A 33 7.15 -12.15 17.03
C GLY A 33 7.18 -10.76 16.38
N GLY A 34 6.13 -10.44 15.61
CA GLY A 34 5.90 -9.15 14.97
C GLY A 34 4.69 -8.43 15.52
N LEU A 35 3.53 -8.54 14.85
CA LEU A 35 2.26 -7.98 15.33
C LEU A 35 1.80 -8.62 16.64
N TYR A 36 2.02 -9.92 16.75
CA TYR A 36 1.49 -10.81 17.75
C TYR A 36 2.60 -11.63 18.39
N ASP A 37 2.69 -11.56 19.74
CA ASP A 37 3.71 -12.25 20.50
C ASP A 37 3.20 -12.56 21.90
N GLU A 38 2.54 -13.75 22.07
CA GLU A 38 2.00 -14.17 23.34
C GLU A 38 3.12 -14.39 24.38
N GLY A 39 2.94 -13.82 25.55
CA GLY A 39 3.90 -13.92 26.65
C GLY A 39 5.02 -12.88 26.61
N SER A 40 5.12 -12.07 25.58
CA SER A 40 6.01 -10.91 25.57
C SER A 40 5.57 -9.84 26.56
N PRO A 41 6.47 -9.23 27.36
CA PRO A 41 6.13 -8.11 28.24
C PRO A 41 5.69 -6.86 27.48
N LEU A 42 5.96 -6.80 26.19
CA LEU A 42 5.54 -5.70 25.29
C LEU A 42 4.14 -5.93 24.73
N SER A 43 3.54 -7.10 24.91
CA SER A 43 2.19 -7.39 24.42
C SER A 43 1.11 -7.05 25.44
N ASP A 44 -0.10 -6.89 24.95
CA ASP A 44 -1.31 -6.84 25.78
C ASP A 44 -1.81 -8.26 26.09
N ASP A 45 -2.89 -8.36 26.86
CA ASP A 45 -3.48 -9.66 27.30
C ASP A 45 -3.99 -10.50 26.10
N ARG A 46 -4.20 -9.88 24.93
CA ARG A 46 -4.61 -10.54 23.69
C ARG A 46 -3.41 -11.11 22.91
N GLY A 47 -2.20 -10.67 23.24
CA GLY A 47 -0.96 -11.00 22.53
C GLY A 47 -0.52 -9.96 21.52
N PHE A 48 -1.18 -8.78 21.42
CA PHE A 48 -0.80 -7.72 20.49
C PHE A 48 0.39 -6.93 21.02
N ARG A 49 1.47 -6.83 20.24
CA ARG A 49 2.64 -6.02 20.54
C ARG A 49 2.24 -4.54 20.58
N LYS A 50 2.25 -3.93 21.78
CA LYS A 50 1.82 -2.52 21.99
C LYS A 50 2.77 -1.52 21.33
N ASP A 51 4.05 -1.80 21.30
CA ASP A 51 5.06 -0.98 20.63
C ASP A 51 4.84 -0.96 19.12
N VAL A 52 4.63 -2.13 18.50
CA VAL A 52 4.31 -2.25 17.06
C VAL A 52 2.97 -1.58 16.74
N LEU A 53 1.94 -1.84 17.54
CA LEU A 53 0.62 -1.24 17.36
C LEU A 53 0.67 0.29 17.44
N GLY A 54 1.50 0.85 18.33
CA GLY A 54 1.75 2.28 18.43
C GLY A 54 2.31 2.86 17.15
N LEU A 55 3.37 2.25 16.60
CA LEU A 55 3.99 2.68 15.34
C LEU A 55 3.00 2.58 14.16
N LEU A 56 2.27 1.48 14.04
CA LEU A 56 1.33 1.30 12.93
C LEU A 56 0.13 2.27 12.99
N ARG A 57 -0.32 2.68 14.20
CA ARG A 57 -1.35 3.72 14.36
C ARG A 57 -0.93 5.07 13.79
N GLU A 58 0.35 5.42 13.90
CA GLU A 58 0.87 6.68 13.36
C GLU A 58 0.72 6.75 11.84
N LEU A 59 0.80 5.62 11.15
CA LEU A 59 0.67 5.53 9.68
C LEU A 59 -0.76 5.82 9.18
N ARG A 60 -1.78 5.76 10.04
CA ARG A 60 -3.19 6.03 9.69
C ARG A 60 -3.64 5.27 8.44
N MET A 61 -3.22 4.02 8.30
CA MET A 61 -3.57 3.17 7.15
C MET A 61 -5.09 3.11 6.94
N GLY A 62 -5.54 3.26 5.70
CA GLY A 62 -6.96 3.16 5.37
C GLY A 62 -7.44 1.73 5.21
N VAL A 63 -6.55 0.79 4.94
CA VAL A 63 -6.85 -0.64 4.75
C VAL A 63 -5.67 -1.50 5.15
N LEU A 64 -5.92 -2.67 5.71
CA LEU A 64 -4.92 -3.68 6.01
C LEU A 64 -5.32 -5.01 5.37
N ARG A 65 -4.44 -5.58 4.53
CA ARG A 65 -4.65 -6.86 3.85
C ARG A 65 -4.09 -8.02 4.67
N TRP A 66 -4.81 -9.16 4.70
CA TRP A 66 -4.46 -10.41 5.39
C TRP A 66 -5.26 -11.60 4.79
N PRO A 67 -4.95 -12.89 4.96
CA PRO A 67 -3.88 -13.49 5.78
C PRO A 67 -2.55 -13.64 5.03
N GLY A 68 -2.53 -13.34 3.75
CA GLY A 68 -1.35 -13.49 2.92
C GLY A 68 -1.64 -13.14 1.48
N GLY A 69 -0.61 -13.13 0.83
CA GLY A 69 0.16 -13.55 -0.28
C GLY A 69 0.10 -15.06 -0.49
N ASN A 70 1.25 -15.67 -0.59
CA ASN A 70 1.32 -17.11 -0.90
C ASN A 70 0.70 -17.98 0.19
N PHE A 71 0.78 -17.55 1.44
CA PHE A 71 0.22 -18.26 2.57
C PHE A 71 -1.26 -18.57 2.42
N VAL A 72 -2.07 -17.65 1.87
CA VAL A 72 -3.54 -17.82 1.83
C VAL A 72 -3.97 -19.06 1.08
N SER A 73 -3.21 -19.51 0.08
CA SER A 73 -3.62 -20.64 -0.78
C SER A 73 -3.62 -22.02 -0.09
N ASN A 74 -3.11 -22.08 1.14
CA ASN A 74 -3.18 -23.28 1.99
C ASN A 74 -3.81 -22.99 3.36
N TYR A 75 -4.34 -21.78 3.59
CA TYR A 75 -4.90 -21.40 4.87
C TYR A 75 -6.40 -21.70 4.95
N HIS A 76 -6.78 -22.48 5.98
CA HIS A 76 -8.17 -22.77 6.31
C HIS A 76 -8.60 -21.95 7.51
N TRP A 77 -9.35 -20.88 7.28
CA TRP A 77 -9.74 -19.89 8.30
C TRP A 77 -10.49 -20.48 9.50
N ILE A 78 -11.19 -21.60 9.31
CA ILE A 78 -11.92 -22.34 10.36
C ILE A 78 -10.95 -22.82 11.45
N ASP A 79 -9.73 -23.18 11.09
CA ASP A 79 -8.68 -23.58 12.03
C ASP A 79 -8.22 -22.42 12.93
N GLY A 80 -8.42 -21.17 12.50
CA GLY A 80 -7.99 -19.96 13.20
C GLY A 80 -9.08 -19.26 14.02
N ILE A 81 -10.20 -19.93 14.34
CA ILE A 81 -11.29 -19.36 15.17
C ILE A 81 -11.55 -20.16 16.44
N GLY A 82 -12.27 -19.57 17.38
CA GLY A 82 -12.59 -20.20 18.67
C GLY A 82 -11.39 -20.25 19.64
N PRO A 83 -11.47 -21.06 20.71
CA PRO A 83 -10.44 -21.11 21.74
C PRO A 83 -9.07 -21.51 21.18
N LYS A 84 -8.04 -20.69 21.42
CA LYS A 84 -6.69 -20.85 20.83
C LYS A 84 -6.03 -22.19 21.12
N ASP A 85 -6.23 -22.75 22.33
CA ASP A 85 -5.61 -24.01 22.72
C ASP A 85 -6.22 -25.23 22.01
N GLY A 86 -7.38 -25.07 21.39
CA GLY A 86 -8.05 -26.10 20.59
C GLY A 86 -7.77 -25.99 19.09
N ARG A 87 -7.05 -24.97 18.64
CA ARG A 87 -6.76 -24.75 17.23
C ARG A 87 -5.68 -25.72 16.74
N PRO A 88 -5.84 -26.33 15.55
CA PRO A 88 -4.86 -27.29 15.05
C PRO A 88 -3.60 -26.56 14.55
N ARG A 89 -2.45 -27.24 14.67
CA ARG A 89 -1.23 -26.85 13.95
C ARG A 89 -1.26 -27.48 12.57
N ARG A 90 -0.87 -26.71 11.56
CA ARG A 90 -0.84 -27.16 10.16
C ARG A 90 0.56 -26.99 9.54
N PRO A 91 0.96 -27.86 8.60
CA PRO A 91 2.13 -27.58 7.77
C PRO A 91 1.91 -26.29 6.98
N GLU A 92 2.90 -25.42 6.98
CA GLU A 92 2.89 -24.20 6.19
C GLU A 92 3.64 -24.46 4.86
N LEU A 93 2.93 -24.40 3.74
CA LEU A 93 3.45 -24.85 2.44
C LEU A 93 4.13 -23.74 1.64
N ALA A 94 3.80 -22.47 1.90
CA ALA A 94 4.35 -21.35 1.13
C ALA A 94 5.75 -20.94 1.61
N TRP A 95 5.92 -20.82 2.93
CA TRP A 95 7.16 -20.31 3.53
C TRP A 95 7.89 -21.36 4.38
N GLY A 96 7.26 -22.51 4.60
CA GLY A 96 7.79 -23.63 5.38
C GLY A 96 7.53 -23.54 6.88
N GLY A 97 7.69 -24.65 7.56
CA GLY A 97 7.43 -24.75 8.99
C GLY A 97 5.99 -25.13 9.32
N GLU A 98 5.45 -24.54 10.37
CA GLU A 98 4.12 -24.86 10.89
C GLU A 98 3.34 -23.59 11.23
N GLU A 99 2.07 -23.55 10.84
CA GLU A 99 1.13 -22.55 11.30
C GLU A 99 0.42 -23.04 12.57
N SER A 100 0.46 -22.21 13.60
CA SER A 100 -0.14 -22.51 14.91
C SER A 100 -1.62 -22.14 15.02
N ASN A 101 -2.10 -21.33 14.08
CA ASN A 101 -3.44 -20.76 14.05
C ASN A 101 -3.81 -19.90 15.29
N ARG A 102 -2.83 -19.46 16.08
CA ARG A 102 -3.09 -18.65 17.28
C ARG A 102 -3.47 -17.19 16.95
N PHE A 103 -3.11 -16.72 15.76
CA PHE A 103 -3.59 -15.47 15.19
C PHE A 103 -4.46 -15.80 13.97
N GLY A 104 -5.76 -15.60 14.09
CA GLY A 104 -6.72 -15.89 13.02
C GLY A 104 -7.68 -14.74 12.77
N THR A 105 -8.87 -15.06 12.28
CA THR A 105 -9.87 -14.07 11.85
C THR A 105 -10.21 -13.07 12.95
N ASP A 106 -10.53 -13.53 14.15
CA ASP A 106 -10.97 -12.65 15.23
C ASP A 106 -9.83 -11.76 15.75
N GLU A 107 -8.61 -12.30 15.84
CA GLU A 107 -7.43 -11.54 16.24
C GLU A 107 -7.09 -10.47 15.18
N TYR A 108 -7.11 -10.83 13.90
CA TYR A 108 -6.86 -9.88 12.81
C TYR A 108 -7.89 -8.75 12.78
N LEU A 109 -9.19 -9.07 12.87
CA LEU A 109 -10.24 -8.07 12.83
C LEU A 109 -10.25 -7.17 14.07
N ALA A 110 -9.91 -7.72 15.25
CA ALA A 110 -9.67 -6.93 16.45
C ALA A 110 -8.44 -6.01 16.30
N TYR A 111 -7.39 -6.49 15.65
CA TYR A 111 -6.20 -5.66 15.35
C TYR A 111 -6.52 -4.52 14.39
N CYS A 112 -7.32 -4.77 13.34
CA CYS A 112 -7.82 -3.71 12.44
C CYS A 112 -8.63 -2.65 13.18
N ALA A 113 -9.49 -3.06 14.12
CA ALA A 113 -10.28 -2.14 14.94
C ALA A 113 -9.38 -1.26 15.83
N GLU A 114 -8.30 -1.80 16.40
CA GLU A 114 -7.30 -1.02 17.16
C GLU A 114 -6.56 0.01 16.31
N LEU A 115 -6.38 -0.26 15.02
CA LEU A 115 -5.72 0.63 14.07
C LEU A 115 -6.66 1.65 13.41
N ASP A 116 -7.98 1.54 13.61
CA ASP A 116 -8.99 2.30 12.85
C ASP A 116 -8.78 2.14 11.33
N THR A 117 -8.60 0.89 10.88
CA THR A 117 -8.33 0.52 9.49
C THR A 117 -9.36 -0.48 8.97
N GLU A 118 -9.73 -0.37 7.68
CA GLU A 118 -10.64 -1.32 7.05
C GLU A 118 -9.95 -2.68 6.81
N PRO A 119 -10.57 -3.80 7.16
CA PRO A 119 -10.02 -5.10 6.84
C PRO A 119 -10.20 -5.45 5.37
N TYR A 120 -9.14 -6.05 4.78
CA TYR A 120 -9.16 -6.65 3.46
C TYR A 120 -8.70 -8.10 3.56
N ILE A 121 -9.63 -9.04 3.39
CA ILE A 121 -9.36 -10.48 3.50
C ILE A 121 -9.18 -11.08 2.11
N CYS A 122 -8.07 -11.79 1.91
CA CYS A 122 -7.84 -12.61 0.74
C CYS A 122 -8.37 -14.03 0.96
N LEU A 123 -9.12 -14.57 -0.01
CA LEU A 123 -9.74 -15.90 0.07
C LEU A 123 -8.80 -17.00 -0.46
N ASN A 124 -8.83 -18.17 0.16
CA ASN A 124 -8.08 -19.34 -0.25
C ASN A 124 -8.69 -19.95 -1.53
N MET A 125 -8.17 -19.59 -2.69
CA MET A 125 -8.54 -20.23 -3.97
C MET A 125 -7.57 -21.36 -4.38
N GLY A 126 -6.59 -21.69 -3.54
CA GLY A 126 -5.68 -22.81 -3.75
C GLY A 126 -6.30 -24.14 -3.30
N THR A 127 -6.29 -24.41 -2.01
CA THR A 127 -6.83 -25.63 -1.40
C THR A 127 -8.26 -25.46 -0.86
N GLY A 128 -8.72 -24.21 -0.71
CA GLY A 128 -10.05 -23.89 -0.19
C GLY A 128 -11.18 -24.20 -1.17
N THR A 129 -12.40 -24.12 -0.67
CA THR A 129 -13.62 -24.37 -1.44
C THR A 129 -14.53 -23.14 -1.46
N LEU A 130 -15.41 -23.04 -2.46
CA LEU A 130 -16.43 -21.98 -2.50
C LEU A 130 -17.31 -22.02 -1.22
N ALA A 131 -17.65 -23.20 -0.71
CA ALA A 131 -18.43 -23.32 0.52
C ALA A 131 -17.70 -22.69 1.71
N GLU A 132 -16.41 -23.01 1.87
CA GLU A 132 -15.58 -22.43 2.93
C GLU A 132 -15.44 -20.91 2.81
N ALA A 133 -15.34 -20.36 1.60
CA ALA A 133 -15.32 -18.93 1.37
C ALA A 133 -16.64 -18.26 1.79
N LEU A 134 -17.79 -18.85 1.42
CA LEU A 134 -19.10 -18.35 1.83
C LEU A 134 -19.30 -18.43 3.35
N ASP A 135 -18.84 -19.52 3.97
CA ASP A 135 -18.84 -19.68 5.42
C ASP A 135 -18.03 -18.57 6.12
N TRP A 136 -16.89 -18.17 5.54
CA TRP A 136 -16.06 -17.09 6.08
C TRP A 136 -16.76 -15.73 5.97
N VAL A 137 -17.36 -15.43 4.81
CA VAL A 137 -18.14 -14.20 4.62
C VAL A 137 -19.33 -14.17 5.60
N GLU A 138 -20.04 -15.30 5.79
CA GLU A 138 -21.13 -15.39 6.76
C GLU A 138 -20.62 -15.20 8.20
N TYR A 139 -19.50 -15.82 8.57
CA TYR A 139 -18.89 -15.65 9.89
C TYR A 139 -18.60 -14.17 10.17
N CYS A 140 -17.98 -13.48 9.22
CA CYS A 140 -17.64 -12.08 9.39
C CYS A 140 -18.85 -11.15 9.36
N ASN A 141 -19.77 -11.32 8.41
CA ASN A 141 -20.78 -10.32 8.04
C ASN A 141 -22.23 -10.76 8.32
N GLY A 142 -22.48 -12.04 8.61
CA GLY A 142 -23.83 -12.56 8.82
C GLY A 142 -24.55 -11.89 9.98
N THR A 143 -25.79 -11.40 9.71
CA THR A 143 -26.66 -10.73 10.69
C THR A 143 -27.77 -11.63 11.23
N ARG A 144 -28.08 -12.71 10.49
CA ARG A 144 -29.16 -13.64 10.83
C ARG A 144 -28.71 -14.68 11.87
N ASP A 145 -29.65 -15.45 12.42
CA ASP A 145 -29.34 -16.57 13.30
C ASP A 145 -29.02 -17.83 12.47
N THR A 146 -27.95 -17.74 11.70
CA THR A 146 -27.40 -18.82 10.87
C THR A 146 -26.16 -19.42 11.51
N TYR A 147 -25.68 -20.54 11.00
CA TYR A 147 -24.66 -21.36 11.69
C TYR A 147 -23.36 -20.55 11.97
N TRP A 148 -22.75 -19.93 10.96
CA TRP A 148 -21.47 -19.23 11.13
C TRP A 148 -21.62 -17.89 11.85
N ALA A 149 -22.71 -17.18 11.64
CA ALA A 149 -23.01 -15.97 12.43
C ALA A 149 -23.23 -16.31 13.92
N ARG A 150 -23.80 -17.48 14.24
CA ARG A 150 -23.91 -17.96 15.62
C ARG A 150 -22.53 -18.35 16.18
N ARG A 151 -21.69 -19.03 15.39
CA ARG A 151 -20.31 -19.37 15.80
C ARG A 151 -19.49 -18.14 16.13
N ARG A 152 -19.61 -17.04 15.37
CA ARG A 152 -18.99 -15.75 15.72
C ARG A 152 -19.45 -15.25 17.09
N ARG A 153 -20.77 -15.29 17.36
CA ARG A 153 -21.31 -14.89 18.68
C ARG A 153 -20.81 -15.80 19.81
N GLU A 154 -20.79 -17.09 19.59
CA GLU A 154 -20.22 -18.05 20.55
C GLU A 154 -18.75 -17.80 20.82
N ASN A 155 -18.00 -17.30 19.84
CA ASN A 155 -16.59 -16.89 19.97
C ASN A 155 -16.44 -15.50 20.62
N GLY A 156 -17.53 -14.86 21.07
CA GLY A 156 -17.50 -13.64 21.87
C GLY A 156 -17.75 -12.33 21.07
N ARG A 157 -18.13 -12.42 19.80
CA ARG A 157 -18.43 -11.23 18.99
C ARG A 157 -19.89 -11.24 18.52
N ASP A 158 -20.74 -10.48 19.18
CA ASP A 158 -22.16 -10.40 18.83
C ASP A 158 -22.41 -9.70 17.49
N GLU A 159 -21.84 -8.53 17.30
CA GLU A 159 -22.01 -7.73 16.10
C GLU A 159 -21.15 -8.24 14.94
N PRO A 160 -21.64 -8.11 13.68
CA PRO A 160 -20.83 -8.39 12.49
C PRO A 160 -19.54 -7.54 12.46
N TRP A 161 -18.48 -8.11 11.93
CA TRP A 161 -17.22 -7.41 11.71
C TRP A 161 -17.30 -6.40 10.56
N ARG A 162 -18.23 -6.61 9.61
CA ARG A 162 -18.45 -5.75 8.43
C ARG A 162 -17.22 -5.65 7.53
N VAL A 163 -16.63 -6.79 7.21
CA VAL A 163 -15.52 -6.86 6.25
C VAL A 163 -16.03 -6.47 4.88
N THR A 164 -15.46 -5.41 4.32
CA THR A 164 -15.88 -4.85 3.02
C THR A 164 -15.12 -5.48 1.85
N TYR A 165 -13.81 -5.68 1.98
CA TYR A 165 -12.93 -6.08 0.88
C TYR A 165 -12.56 -7.56 0.93
N TRP A 166 -12.76 -8.25 -0.21
CA TRP A 166 -12.50 -9.67 -0.36
C TRP A 166 -11.70 -9.93 -1.64
N GLY A 167 -10.47 -10.42 -1.49
CA GLY A 167 -9.62 -10.85 -2.60
C GLY A 167 -9.97 -12.25 -3.08
N LEU A 168 -10.12 -12.43 -4.37
CA LEU A 168 -10.38 -13.72 -5.00
C LEU A 168 -9.06 -14.41 -5.33
N GLY A 169 -8.39 -14.96 -4.32
CA GLY A 169 -7.10 -15.61 -4.43
C GLY A 169 -5.93 -14.63 -4.52
N ASN A 170 -4.71 -15.18 -4.40
CA ASN A 170 -3.45 -14.46 -4.51
C ASN A 170 -2.56 -15.11 -5.55
N GLU A 171 -2.01 -14.31 -6.49
CA GLU A 171 -1.00 -14.72 -7.48
C GLU A 171 -1.24 -16.09 -8.13
N MET A 172 -2.51 -16.42 -8.40
CA MET A 172 -2.92 -17.72 -8.91
C MET A 172 -2.28 -18.11 -10.24
N TYR A 173 -1.58 -17.17 -10.87
CA TYR A 173 -0.78 -17.37 -12.09
C TYR A 173 0.59 -17.98 -11.82
N GLY A 174 1.09 -17.94 -10.59
CA GLY A 174 2.45 -18.32 -10.26
C GLY A 174 2.60 -19.84 -10.08
N ASP A 175 3.61 -20.43 -10.68
CA ASP A 175 3.92 -21.86 -10.54
C ASP A 175 4.43 -22.23 -9.12
N TRP A 176 4.80 -21.22 -8.33
CA TRP A 176 5.13 -21.34 -6.89
C TRP A 176 3.89 -21.36 -6.01
N GLN A 177 2.72 -20.98 -6.54
CA GLN A 177 1.49 -20.85 -5.77
C GLN A 177 0.76 -22.19 -5.65
N VAL A 178 0.36 -22.55 -4.45
CA VAL A 178 -0.48 -23.74 -4.25
C VAL A 178 -1.81 -23.56 -5.00
N GLY A 179 -2.13 -24.49 -5.90
CA GLY A 179 -3.34 -24.41 -6.69
C GLY A 179 -3.27 -23.44 -7.88
N ALA A 180 -2.07 -23.20 -8.41
CA ALA A 180 -1.88 -22.34 -9.59
C ALA A 180 -2.81 -22.76 -10.76
N LEU A 181 -3.30 -21.74 -11.49
CA LEU A 181 -4.28 -21.88 -12.57
C LEU A 181 -3.83 -21.14 -13.82
N SER A 182 -4.31 -21.57 -14.99
CA SER A 182 -4.32 -20.69 -16.15
C SER A 182 -5.31 -19.54 -15.97
N ALA A 183 -5.15 -18.46 -16.74
CA ALA A 183 -6.03 -17.30 -16.65
C ALA A 183 -7.52 -17.65 -16.91
N GLU A 184 -7.78 -18.54 -17.87
CA GLU A 184 -9.11 -19.01 -18.21
C GLU A 184 -9.74 -19.88 -17.10
N GLU A 185 -8.93 -20.74 -16.47
CA GLU A 185 -9.38 -21.54 -15.32
C GLU A 185 -9.69 -20.65 -14.14
N TYR A 186 -8.83 -19.67 -13.85
CA TYR A 186 -9.05 -18.69 -12.80
C TYR A 186 -10.36 -17.92 -13.04
N VAL A 187 -10.58 -17.35 -14.24
CA VAL A 187 -11.80 -16.63 -14.59
C VAL A 187 -13.05 -17.49 -14.38
N ARG A 188 -13.01 -18.76 -14.80
CA ARG A 188 -14.13 -19.68 -14.61
C ARG A 188 -14.46 -19.89 -13.13
N GLU A 189 -13.45 -20.12 -12.32
CA GLU A 189 -13.64 -20.39 -10.89
C GLU A 189 -13.99 -19.12 -10.12
N ALA A 190 -13.23 -18.04 -10.29
CA ALA A 190 -13.45 -16.76 -9.61
C ALA A 190 -14.82 -16.15 -9.96
N SER A 191 -15.33 -16.36 -11.18
CA SER A 191 -16.68 -15.92 -11.56
C SER A 191 -17.78 -16.63 -10.76
N ARG A 192 -17.60 -17.89 -10.41
CA ARG A 192 -18.53 -18.64 -9.56
C ARG A 192 -18.51 -18.11 -8.14
N TRP A 193 -17.32 -17.87 -7.61
CA TRP A 193 -17.12 -17.34 -6.26
C TRP A 193 -17.70 -15.92 -6.14
N ALA A 194 -17.37 -15.04 -7.08
CA ALA A 194 -17.86 -13.66 -7.09
C ALA A 194 -19.40 -13.57 -7.06
N ARG A 195 -20.08 -14.38 -7.90
CA ARG A 195 -21.54 -14.41 -7.92
C ARG A 195 -22.13 -14.93 -6.61
N ALA A 196 -21.58 -15.99 -6.07
CA ALA A 196 -22.07 -16.59 -4.83
C ALA A 196 -21.86 -15.66 -3.62
N ILE A 197 -20.69 -15.02 -3.50
CA ILE A 197 -20.42 -14.05 -2.44
C ILE A 197 -21.40 -12.89 -2.52
N ARG A 198 -21.66 -12.31 -3.71
CA ARG A 198 -22.62 -11.22 -3.87
C ARG A 198 -24.08 -11.62 -3.61
N MET A 199 -24.42 -12.90 -3.75
CA MET A 199 -25.74 -13.40 -3.32
C MET A 199 -25.85 -13.47 -1.80
N LEU A 200 -24.77 -13.73 -1.10
CA LEU A 200 -24.72 -13.79 0.36
C LEU A 200 -24.57 -12.38 0.97
N ASP A 201 -23.65 -11.59 0.43
CA ASP A 201 -23.31 -10.23 0.86
C ASP A 201 -23.25 -9.29 -0.37
N PRO A 202 -24.34 -8.60 -0.71
CA PRO A 202 -24.39 -7.69 -1.85
C PRO A 202 -23.46 -6.48 -1.75
N ASP A 203 -23.05 -6.10 -0.55
CA ASP A 203 -22.20 -4.94 -0.28
C ASP A 203 -20.70 -5.28 -0.36
N ALA A 204 -20.35 -6.57 -0.44
CA ALA A 204 -18.98 -7.03 -0.56
C ALA A 204 -18.26 -6.40 -1.77
N LYS A 205 -17.07 -5.86 -1.56
CA LYS A 205 -16.18 -5.34 -2.60
C LYS A 205 -15.16 -6.40 -2.98
N LEU A 206 -15.20 -6.83 -4.23
CA LEU A 206 -14.41 -7.95 -4.72
C LEU A 206 -13.19 -7.46 -5.51
N VAL A 207 -12.05 -8.09 -5.24
CA VAL A 207 -10.79 -7.82 -5.93
C VAL A 207 -10.38 -9.07 -6.71
N SER A 208 -10.26 -8.98 -8.04
CA SER A 208 -9.75 -10.07 -8.86
C SER A 208 -8.22 -10.17 -8.79
N CYS A 209 -7.68 -11.38 -8.82
CA CYS A 209 -6.25 -11.62 -8.85
C CYS A 209 -5.65 -11.12 -10.17
N GLY A 210 -4.85 -10.07 -10.11
CA GLY A 210 -4.08 -9.53 -11.23
C GLY A 210 -2.59 -9.83 -11.07
N MET A 211 -1.79 -9.40 -12.05
CA MET A 211 -0.35 -9.58 -12.05
C MET A 211 0.37 -8.22 -12.10
N ASN A 212 0.62 -7.68 -13.28
CA ASN A 212 1.42 -6.45 -13.44
C ASN A 212 0.84 -5.46 -14.46
N GLY A 213 -0.35 -5.73 -14.98
CA GLY A 213 -1.07 -4.88 -15.90
C GLY A 213 -0.74 -5.07 -17.38
N TRP A 214 0.42 -5.61 -17.74
CA TRP A 214 0.84 -5.81 -19.15
C TRP A 214 0.95 -7.28 -19.56
N ASN A 215 0.73 -8.23 -18.67
CA ASN A 215 0.76 -9.66 -18.96
C ASN A 215 -0.56 -10.13 -19.59
N ASP A 216 -0.53 -11.20 -20.36
CA ASP A 216 -1.76 -11.81 -20.92
C ASP A 216 -2.71 -12.30 -19.84
N TRP A 217 -2.21 -12.66 -18.66
CA TRP A 217 -3.04 -12.95 -17.49
C TRP A 217 -4.02 -11.81 -17.19
N ASP A 218 -3.51 -10.56 -17.06
CA ASP A 218 -4.34 -9.40 -16.74
C ASP A 218 -5.39 -9.14 -17.82
N ARG A 219 -5.00 -9.28 -19.09
CA ARG A 219 -5.93 -9.09 -20.22
C ARG A 219 -7.10 -10.08 -20.17
N VAL A 220 -6.82 -11.36 -19.88
CA VAL A 220 -7.86 -12.41 -19.83
C VAL A 220 -8.73 -12.24 -18.59
N VAL A 221 -8.09 -12.02 -17.43
CA VAL A 221 -8.81 -11.88 -16.16
C VAL A 221 -9.69 -10.63 -16.15
N ILE A 222 -9.19 -9.48 -16.60
CA ILE A 222 -9.98 -8.24 -16.69
C ILE A 222 -11.16 -8.44 -17.63
N ASP A 223 -10.96 -9.03 -18.81
CA ASP A 223 -12.06 -9.28 -19.76
C ASP A 223 -13.16 -10.18 -19.18
N GLY A 224 -12.80 -11.17 -18.35
CA GLY A 224 -13.77 -12.09 -17.77
C GLY A 224 -14.39 -11.62 -16.46
N MET A 225 -13.64 -10.87 -15.65
CA MET A 225 -14.05 -10.53 -14.30
C MET A 225 -14.61 -9.12 -14.13
N ALA A 226 -14.36 -8.17 -15.05
CA ALA A 226 -14.79 -6.79 -14.92
C ALA A 226 -16.28 -6.59 -14.56
N PRO A 227 -17.24 -7.40 -15.04
CA PRO A 227 -18.64 -7.26 -14.60
C PRO A 227 -18.95 -7.75 -13.17
N LEU A 228 -18.00 -8.42 -12.53
CA LEU A 228 -18.21 -9.16 -11.30
C LEU A 228 -17.41 -8.61 -10.11
N VAL A 229 -16.42 -7.74 -10.35
CA VAL A 229 -15.52 -7.23 -9.33
C VAL A 229 -15.51 -5.71 -9.29
N ASP A 230 -15.09 -5.15 -8.17
CA ASP A 230 -14.92 -3.71 -7.99
C ASP A 230 -13.48 -3.28 -8.30
N TYR A 231 -12.52 -4.19 -8.11
CA TYR A 231 -11.10 -3.92 -8.28
C TYR A 231 -10.39 -5.04 -9.02
N HIS A 232 -9.30 -4.69 -9.69
CA HIS A 232 -8.31 -5.62 -10.22
C HIS A 232 -6.98 -5.38 -9.51
N SER A 233 -6.38 -6.45 -9.03
CA SER A 233 -5.11 -6.42 -8.29
C SER A 233 -3.92 -6.14 -9.23
N VAL A 234 -2.89 -5.48 -8.71
CA VAL A 234 -1.59 -5.32 -9.37
C VAL A 234 -0.49 -5.51 -8.33
N HIS A 235 0.50 -6.34 -8.65
CA HIS A 235 1.66 -6.61 -7.82
C HIS A 235 2.95 -6.23 -8.52
N ILE A 236 3.73 -5.31 -7.97
CA ILE A 236 5.07 -4.98 -8.48
C ILE A 236 6.00 -4.68 -7.32
N TYR A 237 7.13 -5.38 -7.33
CA TYR A 237 8.28 -5.08 -6.51
C TYR A 237 9.39 -4.51 -7.39
N THR A 238 10.12 -3.53 -6.89
CA THR A 238 11.30 -2.96 -7.54
C THR A 238 12.48 -3.01 -6.60
N GLY A 239 13.63 -2.59 -7.06
CA GLY A 239 14.81 -2.44 -6.20
C GLY A 239 16.09 -2.84 -6.91
N SER A 240 17.18 -2.16 -6.55
CA SER A 240 18.51 -2.39 -7.10
C SER A 240 19.56 -1.86 -6.12
N ALA A 241 20.75 -2.47 -6.15
CA ALA A 241 21.92 -1.93 -5.47
C ALA A 241 22.49 -0.67 -6.18
N ASP A 242 22.13 -0.46 -7.45
CA ASP A 242 22.48 0.74 -8.19
C ASP A 242 21.54 1.87 -7.83
N TYR A 243 22.09 3.04 -7.45
CA TYR A 243 21.34 4.19 -6.97
C TYR A 243 20.24 4.64 -7.94
N TRP A 244 20.64 4.93 -9.19
CA TRP A 244 19.68 5.47 -10.17
C TRP A 244 18.63 4.47 -10.57
N THR A 245 19.01 3.20 -10.72
CA THR A 245 18.04 2.13 -10.97
C THR A 245 17.04 2.03 -9.81
N ASN A 246 17.50 2.12 -8.55
CA ASN A 246 16.61 1.99 -7.39
C ASN A 246 15.61 3.14 -7.29
N VAL A 247 16.06 4.39 -7.43
CA VAL A 247 15.17 5.57 -7.27
C VAL A 247 14.24 5.82 -8.46
N LEU A 248 14.56 5.27 -9.65
CA LEU A 248 13.73 5.44 -10.86
C LEU A 248 12.85 4.23 -11.17
N ALA A 249 13.18 3.02 -10.68
CA ALA A 249 12.40 1.82 -10.92
C ALA A 249 10.91 1.93 -10.53
N PRO A 250 10.51 2.70 -9.49
CA PRO A 250 9.10 2.91 -9.16
C PRO A 250 8.24 3.45 -10.30
N HIS A 251 8.80 4.16 -11.29
CA HIS A 251 8.06 4.60 -12.48
C HIS A 251 7.49 3.43 -13.31
N GLN A 252 7.96 2.20 -13.06
CA GLN A 252 7.30 1.00 -13.60
C GLN A 252 5.85 0.87 -13.13
N ALA A 253 5.50 1.44 -11.96
CA ALA A 253 4.12 1.48 -11.49
C ALA A 253 3.23 2.37 -12.39
N GLU A 254 3.76 3.45 -12.95
CA GLU A 254 3.01 4.28 -13.91
C GLU A 254 2.63 3.46 -15.15
N ARG A 255 3.56 2.65 -15.68
CA ARG A 255 3.28 1.73 -16.78
C ARG A 255 2.20 0.71 -16.40
N ALA A 256 2.31 0.08 -15.22
CA ALA A 256 1.34 -0.89 -14.76
C ALA A 256 -0.06 -0.28 -14.66
N ILE A 257 -0.17 0.89 -14.07
CA ILE A 257 -1.42 1.64 -13.93
C ILE A 257 -1.99 1.97 -15.31
N ASP A 258 -1.15 2.45 -16.24
CA ASP A 258 -1.57 2.86 -17.59
C ASP A 258 -2.08 1.67 -18.43
N CYS A 259 -1.36 0.56 -18.41
CA CYS A 259 -1.79 -0.68 -19.07
C CYS A 259 -3.09 -1.21 -18.46
N THR A 260 -3.15 -1.31 -17.12
CA THR A 260 -4.32 -1.84 -16.41
C THR A 260 -5.56 -0.98 -16.64
N ARG A 261 -5.46 0.36 -16.51
CA ARG A 261 -6.60 1.25 -16.77
C ARG A 261 -7.12 1.16 -18.20
N THR A 262 -6.21 0.95 -19.16
CA THR A 262 -6.58 0.79 -20.57
C THR A 262 -7.38 -0.50 -20.78
N LEU A 263 -6.96 -1.60 -20.19
CA LEU A 263 -7.67 -2.87 -20.21
C LEU A 263 -9.03 -2.78 -19.50
N LEU A 264 -9.09 -2.14 -18.33
CA LEU A 264 -10.32 -1.95 -17.56
C LEU A 264 -11.35 -1.09 -18.34
N ARG A 265 -10.91 -0.01 -18.97
CA ARG A 265 -11.77 0.83 -19.83
C ARG A 265 -12.32 0.03 -21.02
N ARG A 266 -11.45 -0.75 -21.68
CA ARG A 266 -11.86 -1.62 -22.78
C ARG A 266 -12.89 -2.65 -22.35
N ALA A 267 -12.68 -3.32 -21.21
CA ALA A 267 -13.60 -4.29 -20.66
C ALA A 267 -14.95 -3.64 -20.28
N ALA A 268 -14.92 -2.48 -19.60
CA ALA A 268 -16.12 -1.74 -19.26
C ALA A 268 -16.95 -1.37 -20.49
N TYR A 269 -16.31 -0.90 -21.57
CA TYR A 269 -16.99 -0.63 -22.84
C TYR A 269 -17.63 -1.89 -23.43
N ARG A 270 -16.89 -3.02 -23.50
CA ARG A 270 -17.40 -4.30 -24.04
C ARG A 270 -18.59 -4.84 -23.25
N HIS A 271 -18.53 -4.75 -21.93
CA HIS A 271 -19.55 -5.25 -21.02
C HIS A 271 -20.67 -4.23 -20.71
N LYS A 272 -20.58 -3.01 -21.30
CA LYS A 272 -21.55 -1.92 -21.08
C LYS A 272 -21.68 -1.56 -19.61
N LEU A 273 -20.59 -1.55 -18.86
CA LEU A 273 -20.57 -1.15 -17.48
C LEU A 273 -20.67 0.38 -17.39
N ALA A 274 -21.42 0.89 -16.41
CA ALA A 274 -21.51 2.33 -16.15
C ALA A 274 -20.17 2.92 -15.71
N GLU A 275 -19.42 2.16 -14.89
CA GLU A 275 -18.09 2.49 -14.41
C GLU A 275 -17.16 1.28 -14.52
N PRO A 276 -15.89 1.46 -14.91
CA PRO A 276 -14.91 0.38 -14.87
C PRO A 276 -14.54 0.04 -13.43
N PRO A 277 -14.17 -1.21 -13.14
CA PRO A 277 -13.46 -1.53 -11.89
C PRO A 277 -12.23 -0.65 -11.72
N ARG A 278 -11.76 -0.50 -10.50
CA ARG A 278 -10.57 0.28 -10.16
C ARG A 278 -9.37 -0.63 -9.89
N ILE A 279 -8.24 -0.04 -9.61
CA ILE A 279 -7.00 -0.77 -9.32
C ILE A 279 -6.84 -0.90 -7.81
N ALA A 280 -6.61 -2.13 -7.34
CA ALA A 280 -6.00 -2.41 -6.06
C ALA A 280 -4.52 -2.74 -6.32
N TYR A 281 -3.64 -1.81 -6.02
CA TYR A 281 -2.20 -2.02 -6.08
C TYR A 281 -1.75 -2.69 -4.77
N ASP A 282 -2.25 -3.90 -4.53
CA ASP A 282 -2.32 -4.51 -3.20
C ASP A 282 -1.10 -5.33 -2.79
N GLU A 283 -0.04 -5.32 -3.63
CA GLU A 283 1.33 -5.63 -3.24
C GLU A 283 2.33 -4.73 -3.97
N TRP A 284 3.13 -4.01 -3.20
CA TRP A 284 4.22 -3.22 -3.73
C TRP A 284 5.28 -2.96 -2.65
N ASN A 285 6.53 -2.92 -3.03
CA ASN A 285 7.64 -2.46 -2.18
C ASN A 285 8.95 -2.42 -2.99
N VAL A 286 10.02 -1.99 -2.32
CA VAL A 286 11.39 -2.25 -2.72
C VAL A 286 11.81 -3.60 -2.15
N TRP A 287 12.25 -4.52 -3.02
CA TRP A 287 12.69 -5.86 -2.58
C TRP A 287 13.73 -6.43 -3.54
N TYR A 288 14.99 -6.58 -3.10
CA TYR A 288 16.06 -7.07 -3.96
C TYR A 288 17.24 -7.72 -3.23
N ARG A 289 17.42 -7.52 -1.92
CA ARG A 289 18.59 -7.99 -1.19
C ARG A 289 18.46 -9.42 -0.72
N GLN A 290 17.39 -9.74 -0.02
CA GLN A 290 17.17 -11.07 0.53
C GLN A 290 16.03 -11.79 -0.20
N MET A 291 16.38 -12.93 -0.77
CA MET A 291 15.44 -13.77 -1.54
C MET A 291 15.17 -15.10 -0.84
N THR A 292 15.71 -15.32 0.36
CA THR A 292 15.58 -16.56 1.13
C THR A 292 15.34 -16.26 2.61
N GLY A 293 14.83 -17.24 3.35
CA GLY A 293 14.56 -17.12 4.77
C GLY A 293 13.31 -16.28 5.09
N ALA A 294 13.35 -15.57 6.19
CA ALA A 294 12.22 -14.77 6.71
C ALA A 294 11.99 -13.45 5.96
N LEU A 295 12.72 -13.17 4.87
CA LEU A 295 12.67 -11.94 4.09
C LEU A 295 12.86 -10.66 4.92
N GLU A 296 13.65 -10.73 5.98
CA GLU A 296 13.93 -9.59 6.87
C GLU A 296 14.95 -8.65 6.25
N GLU A 297 14.53 -7.90 5.24
CA GLU A 297 15.36 -6.93 4.55
C GLU A 297 15.76 -5.75 5.45
N ARG A 298 16.97 -5.23 5.23
CA ARG A 298 17.41 -3.97 5.84
C ARG A 298 17.44 -2.90 4.78
N TYR A 299 16.61 -1.89 4.99
CA TYR A 299 16.44 -0.76 4.09
C TYR A 299 17.41 0.36 4.42
N ASP A 300 17.92 1.01 3.39
CA ASP A 300 18.64 2.26 3.47
C ASP A 300 17.78 3.44 2.99
N PHE A 301 18.35 4.64 3.02
CA PHE A 301 17.61 5.82 2.65
C PHE A 301 17.33 5.94 1.13
N THR A 302 18.09 5.24 0.29
CA THR A 302 17.82 5.16 -1.15
C THR A 302 16.48 4.44 -1.40
N ASP A 303 16.21 3.41 -0.61
CA ASP A 303 14.93 2.70 -0.65
C ASP A 303 13.77 3.59 -0.21
N ALA A 304 14.01 4.46 0.78
CA ALA A 304 13.01 5.44 1.22
C ALA A 304 12.63 6.43 0.10
N LEU A 305 13.60 6.88 -0.71
CA LEU A 305 13.33 7.72 -1.88
C LEU A 305 12.52 6.98 -2.95
N ALA A 306 12.80 5.68 -3.14
CA ALA A 306 12.01 4.84 -4.04
C ALA A 306 10.56 4.66 -3.54
N VAL A 307 10.37 4.38 -2.24
CA VAL A 307 9.04 4.29 -1.62
C VAL A 307 8.29 5.62 -1.73
N ALA A 308 8.96 6.76 -1.49
CA ALA A 308 8.36 8.09 -1.65
C ALA A 308 7.91 8.34 -3.10
N THR A 309 8.69 7.87 -4.08
CA THR A 309 8.33 7.97 -5.51
C THR A 309 7.10 7.12 -5.84
N TYR A 310 6.99 5.88 -5.32
CA TYR A 310 5.77 5.06 -5.43
C TYR A 310 4.54 5.79 -4.91
N LEU A 311 4.64 6.36 -3.72
CA LEU A 311 3.52 7.06 -3.08
C LEU A 311 3.10 8.31 -3.88
N ASN A 312 4.06 9.08 -4.41
CA ASN A 312 3.76 10.19 -5.32
C ASN A 312 3.02 9.71 -6.58
N ILE A 313 3.44 8.58 -7.16
CA ILE A 313 2.76 7.97 -8.32
C ILE A 313 1.32 7.60 -7.98
N PHE A 314 1.08 6.99 -6.82
CA PHE A 314 -0.26 6.60 -6.41
C PHE A 314 -1.15 7.82 -6.14
N VAL A 315 -0.62 8.88 -5.54
CA VAL A 315 -1.34 10.14 -5.36
C VAL A 315 -1.72 10.74 -6.73
N ARG A 316 -0.79 10.80 -7.69
CA ARG A 316 -1.05 11.29 -9.05
C ARG A 316 -2.03 10.43 -9.87
N ASN A 317 -2.31 9.21 -9.43
CA ASN A 317 -3.19 8.25 -10.10
C ASN A 317 -4.34 7.77 -9.20
N CYS A 318 -4.70 8.53 -8.16
CA CYS A 318 -5.68 8.10 -7.15
C CYS A 318 -7.13 7.97 -7.70
N ASP A 319 -7.39 8.47 -8.90
CA ASP A 319 -8.65 8.23 -9.63
C ASP A 319 -8.76 6.76 -10.06
N TRP A 320 -7.63 6.09 -10.30
CA TRP A 320 -7.57 4.67 -10.67
C TRP A 320 -7.10 3.79 -9.53
N VAL A 321 -6.02 4.14 -8.84
CA VAL A 321 -5.49 3.41 -7.69
C VAL A 321 -6.29 3.79 -6.45
N ARG A 322 -7.20 2.92 -6.04
CA ARG A 322 -8.08 3.17 -4.89
C ARG A 322 -7.65 2.48 -3.61
N ILE A 323 -6.81 1.46 -3.77
CA ILE A 323 -6.17 0.69 -2.70
C ILE A 323 -4.71 0.54 -3.10
N ALA A 324 -3.77 0.74 -2.15
CA ALA A 324 -2.38 0.36 -2.33
C ALA A 324 -1.84 -0.16 -0.98
N ASN A 325 -1.33 -1.41 -0.98
CA ASN A 325 -0.89 -2.06 0.24
C ASN A 325 0.62 -2.29 0.21
N LEU A 326 1.34 -1.58 1.08
CA LEU A 326 2.77 -1.83 1.27
C LEU A 326 2.98 -3.24 1.82
N ALA A 327 3.74 -4.03 1.14
CA ALA A 327 4.06 -5.40 1.48
C ALA A 327 5.49 -5.52 2.01
N GLN A 328 5.72 -5.81 3.30
CA GLN A 328 4.77 -6.03 4.39
C GLN A 328 4.90 -4.90 5.42
N MET A 329 4.22 -5.02 6.56
CA MET A 329 4.29 -3.94 7.56
C MET A 329 5.29 -4.18 8.68
N VAL A 330 5.58 -5.45 9.02
CA VAL A 330 6.45 -5.80 10.14
C VAL A 330 7.42 -6.93 9.76
N ASN A 331 8.69 -6.75 10.06
CA ASN A 331 9.82 -7.64 9.86
C ASN A 331 10.10 -8.06 8.42
N ALA A 332 9.21 -8.80 7.78
CA ALA A 332 9.39 -9.26 6.41
C ALA A 332 9.25 -8.09 5.42
N ILE A 333 10.31 -7.73 4.71
CA ILE A 333 10.37 -6.60 3.76
C ILE A 333 9.59 -5.36 4.23
N ALA A 334 9.80 -4.93 5.47
CA ALA A 334 8.86 -4.07 6.18
C ALA A 334 9.46 -2.77 6.72
N PRO A 335 8.63 -1.71 6.92
CA PRO A 335 9.07 -0.47 7.54
C PRO A 335 9.34 -0.59 9.05
N VAL A 336 8.75 -1.59 9.73
CA VAL A 336 8.93 -1.82 11.17
C VAL A 336 9.65 -3.14 11.38
N VAL A 337 10.66 -3.15 12.24
CA VAL A 337 11.39 -4.35 12.66
C VAL A 337 11.32 -4.52 14.16
N THR A 338 11.26 -5.78 14.61
CA THR A 338 11.12 -6.11 16.02
C THR A 338 12.30 -6.92 16.57
N ALA A 339 12.59 -6.70 17.84
CA ALA A 339 13.38 -7.57 18.70
C ALA A 339 12.55 -7.95 19.93
N PRO A 340 13.00 -8.90 20.77
CA PRO A 340 12.27 -9.28 21.98
C PRO A 340 11.95 -8.10 22.90
N GLU A 341 12.84 -7.10 22.96
CA GLU A 341 12.76 -5.97 23.90
C GLU A 341 12.18 -4.70 23.26
N ALA A 342 12.04 -4.63 21.94
CA ALA A 342 11.68 -3.38 21.27
C ALA A 342 11.23 -3.55 19.81
N ALA A 343 10.65 -2.48 19.25
CA ALA A 343 10.46 -2.28 17.82
C ALA A 343 11.19 -1.02 17.36
N ALA A 344 11.65 -1.01 16.11
CA ALA A 344 12.28 0.14 15.47
C ALA A 344 11.73 0.35 14.06
N VAL A 345 11.81 1.59 13.56
CA VAL A 345 11.43 1.93 12.19
C VAL A 345 12.64 2.01 11.28
N GLN A 346 12.48 1.55 10.05
CA GLN A 346 13.45 1.65 8.97
C GLN A 346 13.20 2.90 8.11
N PRO A 347 14.15 3.35 7.28
CA PRO A 347 13.99 4.58 6.47
C PRO A 347 12.72 4.62 5.63
N ILE A 348 12.24 3.50 5.10
CA ILE A 348 11.01 3.43 4.29
C ILE A 348 9.72 3.75 5.08
N TRP A 349 9.76 3.75 6.42
CA TRP A 349 8.62 4.12 7.27
C TRP A 349 8.25 5.61 7.14
N TYR A 350 9.27 6.48 7.00
CA TYR A 350 9.06 7.93 7.00
C TYR A 350 8.25 8.44 5.81
N PRO A 351 8.52 8.04 4.55
CA PRO A 351 7.66 8.47 3.44
C PRO A 351 6.23 7.97 3.58
N VAL A 352 5.99 6.76 4.08
CA VAL A 352 4.62 6.26 4.32
C VAL A 352 3.92 7.12 5.36
N LEU A 353 4.57 7.39 6.50
CA LEU A 353 4.06 8.25 7.55
C LEU A 353 3.68 9.64 7.05
N LEU A 354 4.63 10.31 6.40
CA LEU A 354 4.45 11.72 6.05
C LEU A 354 3.45 11.91 4.90
N HIS A 355 3.37 11.00 3.94
CA HIS A 355 2.32 11.05 2.93
C HIS A 355 0.92 10.85 3.55
N ALA A 356 0.76 9.85 4.42
CA ALA A 356 -0.53 9.57 5.05
C ALA A 356 -0.98 10.71 5.98
N GLN A 357 -0.04 11.37 6.66
CA GLN A 357 -0.35 12.50 7.53
C GLN A 357 -0.69 13.80 6.78
N ALA A 358 0.00 14.05 5.66
CA ALA A 358 -0.17 15.28 4.87
C ALA A 358 -1.30 15.21 3.85
N ALA A 359 -1.78 14.01 3.52
CA ALA A 359 -2.83 13.81 2.50
C ALA A 359 -4.09 14.62 2.80
N LEU A 360 -4.53 15.41 1.82
CA LEU A 360 -5.75 16.18 1.83
C LEU A 360 -6.83 15.51 0.94
N ASP A 361 -7.99 16.15 0.79
CA ASP A 361 -9.18 15.53 0.20
C ASP A 361 -9.05 15.13 -1.28
N PHE A 362 -8.33 15.92 -2.08
CA PHE A 362 -8.22 15.71 -3.53
C PHE A 362 -6.77 15.83 -4.00
N ALA A 363 -6.29 14.84 -4.73
CA ALA A 363 -5.07 15.00 -5.52
C ALA A 363 -5.35 15.90 -6.72
N VAL A 364 -4.36 16.71 -7.09
CA VAL A 364 -4.46 17.69 -8.17
C VAL A 364 -3.30 17.57 -9.16
N ASP A 365 -3.49 18.14 -10.35
CA ASP A 365 -2.47 18.15 -11.39
C ASP A 365 -1.21 18.92 -10.95
N VAL A 366 -0.05 18.31 -11.13
CA VAL A 366 1.25 18.85 -10.78
C VAL A 366 2.18 18.74 -11.98
N HIS A 367 2.75 19.84 -12.39
CA HIS A 367 3.76 19.89 -13.44
C HIS A 367 5.11 20.32 -12.90
N VAL A 368 6.12 19.49 -13.06
CA VAL A 368 7.50 19.77 -12.66
C VAL A 368 8.34 20.11 -13.88
N THR A 369 9.01 21.26 -13.85
CA THR A 369 9.96 21.69 -14.87
C THR A 369 11.32 21.91 -14.21
N GLY A 370 12.36 21.27 -14.70
CA GLY A 370 13.70 21.37 -14.09
C GLY A 370 14.72 20.45 -14.76
N PRO A 371 15.88 20.29 -14.16
CA PRO A 371 16.88 19.34 -14.64
C PRO A 371 16.32 17.93 -14.72
N THR A 372 16.73 17.19 -15.73
CA THR A 372 16.34 15.81 -15.95
C THR A 372 17.54 14.87 -15.91
N VAL A 373 17.28 13.61 -15.67
CA VAL A 373 18.24 12.54 -15.74
C VAL A 373 17.77 11.48 -16.74
N ASP A 374 18.67 11.15 -17.65
CA ASP A 374 18.55 9.96 -18.52
C ASP A 374 19.41 8.88 -17.89
N ALA A 375 18.81 8.03 -17.08
CA ALA A 375 19.54 6.92 -16.47
C ALA A 375 19.49 5.73 -17.42
N GLU A 376 20.68 5.27 -17.84
CA GLU A 376 20.83 3.90 -18.30
C GLU A 376 20.66 3.00 -17.07
N LEU A 377 19.50 2.35 -16.98
CA LEU A 377 19.26 1.45 -15.88
C LEU A 377 20.22 0.27 -15.97
N SER A 378 20.86 -0.05 -14.84
CA SER A 378 21.75 -1.19 -14.75
C SER A 378 21.07 -2.46 -15.25
N THR A 379 21.75 -3.18 -16.13
CA THR A 379 21.36 -4.52 -16.59
C THR A 379 21.85 -5.62 -15.66
N GLY A 380 22.37 -5.24 -14.46
CA GLY A 380 22.83 -6.17 -13.44
C GLY A 380 21.74 -7.16 -13.05
N PRO A 381 22.06 -8.22 -12.30
CA PRO A 381 21.11 -9.23 -11.90
C PRO A 381 20.00 -8.63 -11.02
N SER A 382 18.98 -8.11 -11.68
CA SER A 382 17.74 -7.73 -11.07
C SER A 382 16.75 -8.85 -11.33
N ARG A 383 16.17 -9.41 -10.29
CA ARG A 383 15.15 -10.45 -10.42
C ARG A 383 13.88 -9.92 -11.09
N TRP A 384 13.70 -8.61 -11.06
CA TRP A 384 12.54 -7.91 -11.57
C TRP A 384 12.92 -7.06 -12.78
N PRO A 385 12.18 -7.14 -13.89
CA PRO A 385 12.49 -6.34 -15.07
C PRO A 385 12.21 -4.85 -14.79
N HIS A 386 13.25 -4.05 -14.67
CA HIS A 386 13.14 -2.59 -14.56
C HIS A 386 13.12 -1.95 -15.94
N ARG A 387 11.97 -1.98 -16.61
CA ARG A 387 11.76 -1.35 -17.91
C ARG A 387 11.14 0.03 -17.76
N VAL A 388 11.96 1.02 -17.47
CA VAL A 388 11.51 2.41 -17.32
C VAL A 388 12.27 3.39 -18.22
N THR A 389 13.28 2.95 -18.96
CA THR A 389 14.10 3.81 -19.82
C THR A 389 13.30 4.53 -20.90
N ASP A 390 12.24 3.92 -21.39
CA ASP A 390 11.31 4.51 -22.38
C ASP A 390 10.24 5.42 -21.75
N LEU A 391 10.19 5.57 -20.43
CA LEU A 391 9.33 6.52 -19.72
C LEU A 391 10.04 7.85 -19.41
N GLY A 392 11.38 7.86 -19.52
CA GLY A 392 12.20 9.06 -19.29
C GLY A 392 12.17 10.08 -20.45
N PRO A 393 12.88 11.21 -20.35
CA PRO A 393 13.74 11.56 -19.22
C PRO A 393 12.96 11.89 -17.96
N PHE A 394 13.57 11.63 -16.78
CA PHE A 394 12.94 11.90 -15.49
C PHE A 394 13.46 13.20 -14.88
N THR A 395 12.59 14.01 -14.31
CA THR A 395 13.01 15.19 -13.54
C THR A 395 13.77 14.76 -12.28
N LEU A 396 14.79 15.54 -11.87
CA LEU A 396 15.51 15.29 -10.62
C LEU A 396 14.60 15.40 -9.39
N ILE A 397 13.62 16.30 -9.46
CA ILE A 397 12.58 16.41 -8.44
C ILE A 397 11.34 15.68 -8.92
N ASP A 398 10.85 14.73 -8.11
CA ASP A 398 9.53 14.15 -8.27
C ASP A 398 8.55 14.78 -7.28
N ALA A 399 7.31 15.05 -7.69
CA ALA A 399 6.35 15.70 -6.83
C ALA A 399 4.92 15.22 -7.04
N ALA A 400 4.13 15.29 -5.96
CA ALA A 400 2.68 15.18 -5.99
C ALA A 400 2.06 16.22 -5.07
N ALA A 401 0.79 16.55 -5.28
CA ALA A 401 0.09 17.49 -4.43
C ALA A 401 -1.36 17.06 -4.18
N SER A 402 -1.86 17.46 -3.02
CA SER A 402 -3.28 17.35 -2.68
C SER A 402 -3.79 18.66 -2.07
N VAL A 403 -5.09 18.88 -2.19
CA VAL A 403 -5.77 20.09 -1.69
C VAL A 403 -6.99 19.73 -0.86
N SER A 404 -7.38 20.62 0.05
CA SER A 404 -8.63 20.48 0.81
C SER A 404 -9.85 20.70 -0.09
N ALA A 405 -10.99 20.17 0.29
CA ALA A 405 -12.24 20.17 -0.50
C ALA A 405 -12.76 21.58 -0.87
N ASN A 406 -12.43 22.58 -0.09
CA ASN A 406 -12.80 23.97 -0.33
C ASN A 406 -11.82 24.70 -1.26
N THR A 407 -10.71 24.10 -1.68
CA THR A 407 -9.73 24.67 -2.62
C THR A 407 -10.19 24.38 -4.04
N GLY A 408 -10.25 25.40 -4.90
CA GLY A 408 -10.65 25.23 -6.30
C GLY A 408 -12.13 25.04 -6.57
N ALA A 409 -12.98 24.97 -5.56
CA ALA A 409 -14.43 25.10 -5.75
C ALA A 409 -14.77 26.52 -6.21
N ALA A 410 -15.65 26.67 -7.21
CA ALA A 410 -16.07 27.98 -7.72
C ALA A 410 -16.57 28.87 -6.56
N GLY A 411 -15.79 29.89 -6.18
CA GLY A 411 -16.08 30.82 -5.08
C GLY A 411 -15.54 30.42 -3.70
N GLY A 412 -14.70 29.37 -3.60
CA GLY A 412 -14.03 29.02 -2.33
C GLY A 412 -12.97 30.06 -1.97
N VAL A 413 -13.16 30.75 -0.86
CA VAL A 413 -12.18 31.67 -0.29
C VAL A 413 -11.30 30.89 0.66
N GLY A 414 -10.04 30.67 0.28
CA GLY A 414 -9.05 29.97 1.07
C GLY A 414 -9.13 28.44 0.97
N GLY A 415 -8.04 27.80 1.28
CA GLY A 415 -7.91 26.33 1.27
C GLY A 415 -6.55 25.94 1.80
N ARG A 416 -6.26 24.62 1.76
CA ARG A 416 -4.94 24.08 2.10
C ARG A 416 -4.39 23.28 0.95
N VAL A 417 -3.08 23.28 0.83
CA VAL A 417 -2.32 22.42 -0.09
C VAL A 417 -1.26 21.66 0.70
N ALA A 418 -1.08 20.41 0.34
CA ALA A 418 0.06 19.61 0.75
C ALA A 418 0.83 19.18 -0.51
N VAL A 419 2.15 19.35 -0.47
CA VAL A 419 3.06 19.00 -1.57
C VAL A 419 4.11 18.04 -1.05
N THR A 420 4.26 16.90 -1.70
CA THR A 420 5.28 15.91 -1.41
C THR A 420 6.32 15.92 -2.51
N MET A 421 7.61 15.99 -2.14
CA MET A 421 8.73 16.17 -3.08
C MET A 421 9.86 15.20 -2.76
N VAL A 422 10.44 14.59 -3.78
CA VAL A 422 11.65 13.76 -3.69
C VAL A 422 12.76 14.42 -4.47
N ASN A 423 13.85 14.83 -3.80
CA ASN A 423 15.07 15.22 -4.50
C ASN A 423 15.92 13.95 -4.72
N ARG A 424 15.96 13.50 -5.97
CA ARG A 424 16.70 12.31 -6.40
C ARG A 424 18.17 12.58 -6.67
N SER A 425 18.64 13.84 -6.64
CA SER A 425 20.05 14.13 -6.84
C SER A 425 20.88 13.50 -5.71
N PRO A 426 21.88 12.65 -6.01
CA PRO A 426 22.69 12.01 -4.99
C PRO A 426 23.60 13.00 -4.22
N ASP A 427 23.99 14.11 -4.86
CA ASP A 427 25.08 14.96 -4.37
C ASP A 427 24.73 16.44 -4.31
N ALA A 428 23.61 16.88 -4.91
CA ALA A 428 23.28 18.29 -5.04
C ALA A 428 21.93 18.65 -4.42
N ALA A 429 21.93 19.70 -3.62
CA ALA A 429 20.69 20.35 -3.23
C ALA A 429 20.05 21.05 -4.44
N GLU A 430 18.72 21.08 -4.49
CA GLU A 430 17.97 21.70 -5.58
C GLU A 430 17.03 22.78 -5.03
N THR A 431 17.12 24.00 -5.61
CA THR A 431 16.18 25.06 -5.27
C THR A 431 14.93 24.92 -6.13
N VAL A 432 13.79 24.86 -5.46
CA VAL A 432 12.47 24.64 -6.05
C VAL A 432 11.59 25.88 -5.81
N GLU A 433 10.97 26.38 -6.89
CA GLU A 433 9.91 27.36 -6.83
C GLU A 433 8.56 26.66 -6.97
N ILE A 434 7.63 26.88 -6.03
CA ILE A 434 6.30 26.28 -6.03
C ILE A 434 5.26 27.37 -6.23
N VAL A 435 4.43 27.19 -7.25
CA VAL A 435 3.34 28.10 -7.61
C VAL A 435 2.02 27.35 -7.67
N VAL A 436 0.93 28.01 -7.27
CA VAL A 436 -0.42 27.45 -7.33
C VAL A 436 -1.26 28.33 -8.24
N ARG A 437 -1.85 27.74 -9.28
CA ARG A 437 -2.64 28.46 -10.25
C ARG A 437 -3.88 29.10 -9.61
N ASP A 438 -4.11 30.37 -9.92
CA ASP A 438 -5.25 31.18 -9.43
C ASP A 438 -5.34 31.25 -7.89
N HIS A 439 -4.23 30.98 -7.18
CA HIS A 439 -4.10 31.07 -5.74
C HIS A 439 -2.73 31.61 -5.35
N HIS A 440 -2.62 32.09 -4.12
CA HIS A 440 -1.37 32.51 -3.50
C HIS A 440 -1.15 31.75 -2.21
N PHE A 441 0.10 31.39 -1.92
CA PHE A 441 0.45 30.95 -0.59
C PHE A 441 0.26 32.09 0.42
N GLU A 442 -0.41 31.80 1.52
CA GLU A 442 -0.43 32.71 2.66
C GLU A 442 0.96 32.79 3.32
N ASP A 443 1.07 33.51 4.44
CA ASP A 443 2.33 33.98 4.98
C ASP A 443 3.43 32.94 5.14
N GLU A 444 3.13 31.75 5.69
CA GLU A 444 4.12 30.76 6.06
C GLU A 444 3.63 29.33 5.77
N ALA A 445 4.52 28.48 5.27
CA ALA A 445 4.29 27.07 5.06
C ALA A 445 5.13 26.24 6.03
N THR A 446 4.54 25.19 6.58
CA THR A 446 5.26 24.18 7.38
C THR A 446 6.03 23.26 6.45
N VAL A 447 7.27 22.96 6.79
CA VAL A 447 8.17 22.08 6.05
C VAL A 447 8.61 20.94 6.94
N ARG A 448 8.52 19.72 6.43
CA ARG A 448 9.12 18.52 7.06
C ARG A 448 10.02 17.85 6.04
N THR A 449 11.30 17.82 6.34
CA THR A 449 12.30 17.21 5.45
C THR A 449 12.91 15.99 6.12
N VAL A 450 12.91 14.89 5.41
CA VAL A 450 13.54 13.64 5.83
C VAL A 450 14.86 13.50 5.10
N THR A 451 15.92 13.35 5.89
CA THR A 451 17.28 13.09 5.43
C THR A 451 17.92 12.01 6.29
N THR A 452 19.04 11.52 5.88
CA THR A 452 19.87 10.64 6.72
C THR A 452 21.35 11.04 6.59
N GLU A 453 22.04 11.00 7.71
CA GLU A 453 23.49 10.87 7.73
C GLU A 453 23.83 9.37 7.83
N ARG A 454 24.92 8.93 7.21
CA ARG A 454 25.33 7.51 7.24
C ARG A 454 25.56 6.93 8.64
N SER A 455 25.59 7.77 9.65
CA SER A 455 25.71 7.43 11.07
C SER A 455 24.35 7.28 11.78
N ASP A 456 23.24 7.59 11.10
CA ASP A 456 21.92 7.54 11.70
C ASP A 456 21.47 6.09 11.83
N VAL A 457 21.60 5.55 13.03
CA VAL A 457 21.09 4.22 13.40
C VAL A 457 20.04 4.35 14.49
N SER A 458 19.13 3.39 14.54
CA SER A 458 18.11 3.36 15.57
C SER A 458 18.75 3.30 16.96
N ARG A 459 18.27 4.13 17.87
CA ARG A 459 18.70 4.09 19.28
C ARG A 459 18.25 2.83 20.01
N VAL A 460 17.29 2.12 19.42
CA VAL A 460 16.67 0.93 20.00
C VAL A 460 17.28 -0.35 19.44
N LEU A 461 17.53 -0.37 18.13
CA LEU A 461 18.17 -1.50 17.42
C LEU A 461 19.33 -0.94 16.57
N ALA A 462 20.54 -1.03 17.10
CA ALA A 462 21.71 -0.36 16.54
C ALA A 462 22.14 -0.81 15.13
N GLU A 463 21.66 -1.97 14.66
CA GLU A 463 21.87 -2.47 13.30
C GLU A 463 20.85 -1.95 12.28
N VAL A 464 19.85 -1.19 12.73
CA VAL A 464 18.77 -0.64 11.89
C VAL A 464 19.10 0.80 11.53
N GLU A 465 19.28 1.09 10.26
CA GLU A 465 19.35 2.47 9.75
C GLU A 465 18.02 3.17 10.02
N THR A 466 18.08 4.45 10.30
CA THR A 466 16.91 5.30 10.50
C THR A 466 17.10 6.61 9.74
N ALA A 467 16.15 7.53 9.83
CA ALA A 467 16.25 8.86 9.26
C ALA A 467 15.84 9.92 10.28
N THR A 468 16.19 11.15 9.99
CA THR A 468 15.82 12.32 10.79
C THR A 468 14.74 13.11 10.07
N VAL A 469 13.72 13.55 10.81
CA VAL A 469 12.71 14.48 10.31
C VAL A 469 13.04 15.86 10.86
N GLU A 470 13.47 16.75 9.98
CA GLU A 470 13.68 18.16 10.30
C GLU A 470 12.37 18.93 10.12
N HIS A 471 12.05 19.78 11.08
CA HIS A 471 10.88 20.65 11.05
C HIS A 471 11.35 22.09 10.85
N ASP A 472 10.82 22.74 9.84
CA ASP A 472 11.14 24.11 9.46
C ASP A 472 9.88 24.82 8.96
N SER A 473 10.02 26.09 8.63
CA SER A 473 9.01 26.89 7.96
C SER A 473 9.63 27.74 6.86
N VAL A 474 8.85 28.03 5.84
CA VAL A 474 9.26 28.89 4.74
C VAL A 474 8.21 29.97 4.48
N ALA A 475 8.64 31.23 4.48
CA ALA A 475 7.76 32.36 4.19
C ALA A 475 7.52 32.48 2.67
N ALA A 476 6.26 32.68 2.31
CA ALA A 476 5.90 33.02 0.92
C ALA A 476 6.37 34.44 0.55
N LYS A 477 6.88 34.57 -0.66
CA LYS A 477 7.24 35.90 -1.25
C LYS A 477 6.42 36.10 -2.49
N ASN A 478 5.62 37.18 -2.50
CA ASN A 478 4.71 37.47 -3.62
C ASN A 478 3.80 36.30 -3.99
N GLY A 479 3.32 35.55 -2.99
CA GLY A 479 2.44 34.38 -3.18
C GLY A 479 3.12 33.11 -3.69
N VAL A 480 4.44 33.07 -3.72
CA VAL A 480 5.26 31.96 -4.21
C VAL A 480 6.12 31.41 -3.07
N LEU A 481 6.26 30.10 -2.97
CA LEU A 481 7.23 29.46 -2.08
C LEU A 481 8.52 29.14 -2.84
N ALA A 482 9.65 29.45 -2.23
CA ALA A 482 10.96 29.03 -2.73
C ALA A 482 11.70 28.31 -1.60
N ILE A 483 12.09 27.06 -1.86
CA ILE A 483 12.76 26.19 -0.88
C ILE A 483 13.96 25.49 -1.53
N THR A 484 14.98 25.24 -0.74
CA THR A 484 16.10 24.39 -1.15
C THR A 484 15.95 23.01 -0.52
N LEU A 485 15.80 21.99 -1.35
CA LEU A 485 15.70 20.61 -0.96
C LEU A 485 17.11 20.02 -0.87
N PRO A 486 17.54 19.45 0.25
CA PRO A 486 18.84 18.78 0.35
C PRO A 486 18.99 17.68 -0.70
N ALA A 487 20.23 17.31 -1.02
CA ALA A 487 20.50 16.11 -1.82
C ALA A 487 19.87 14.87 -1.14
N ARG A 488 19.36 13.94 -1.92
CA ARG A 488 18.75 12.71 -1.41
C ARG A 488 17.79 12.98 -0.25
N SER A 489 16.73 13.73 -0.51
CA SER A 489 15.75 14.08 0.53
C SER A 489 14.32 13.80 0.09
N PHE A 490 13.46 13.58 1.08
CA PHE A 490 12.02 13.58 0.93
C PHE A 490 11.44 14.73 1.76
N THR A 491 10.69 15.63 1.13
CA THR A 491 10.16 16.82 1.78
C THR A 491 8.65 16.94 1.60
N VAL A 492 7.96 17.29 2.68
CA VAL A 492 6.53 17.59 2.69
C VAL A 492 6.34 19.07 3.08
N ILE A 493 5.55 19.78 2.29
CA ILE A 493 5.11 21.16 2.58
C ILE A 493 3.60 21.15 2.80
N GLU A 494 3.15 21.82 3.84
CA GLU A 494 1.75 22.10 4.08
C GLU A 494 1.54 23.59 4.25
N ALA A 495 0.62 24.16 3.50
CA ALA A 495 0.37 25.61 3.49
C ALA A 495 -1.11 25.94 3.35
N ALA A 496 -1.50 27.11 3.84
CA ALA A 496 -2.75 27.74 3.52
C ALA A 496 -2.68 28.47 2.18
N LEU A 497 -3.80 28.53 1.47
CA LEU A 497 -3.94 29.22 0.20
C LEU A 497 -5.00 30.31 0.31
N ALA A 498 -4.67 31.52 -0.14
CA ALA A 498 -5.63 32.57 -0.43
C ALA A 498 -6.05 32.52 -1.91
N ALA A 499 -7.26 33.00 -2.21
CA ALA A 499 -7.69 33.21 -3.60
C ALA A 499 -6.81 34.27 -4.27
N GLY A 500 -6.39 34.03 -5.53
CA GLY A 500 -5.59 34.93 -6.33
C GLY A 500 -6.40 36.08 -6.93
#